data_26a023f93ed04ef241bf2f1a43966d4a
#
_entry.id   26a023f93ed04ef241bf2f1a43966d4a
#
_cell.length_a   1.000
_cell.length_b   1.000
_cell.length_c   1.000
_cell.angle_alpha   90.00
_cell.angle_beta   90.00
_cell.angle_gamma   90.00
#
_symmetry.space_group_name_H-M   'P 1'
#
loop_
_entity.id
_entity.type
_entity.pdbx_description
1 polymer ?
#
loop_
_entity_poly.entity_id
_entity_poly.type
_entity_poly.pdbx_seq_one_letter_code
_entity_poly.pdbx_strand_id
1 'polypeptide(L)'
;MADNPLWHETLHDHFGQYFSVDNVLYHEKTDHQDLIIFDNRAFGRVMALDGVVQTTERDEFIYHEMMTHVPLLAHGNAKHVLIIGGGDGAMLREVSRHRSIETITMVEIDAGVVSFCRQYLPNHNAGAYDDPRFTLVIDDGVNFVNQTTQTFDVIISDCTDPIGPGESLFTSAFYEGCKRC
;
A
#
# COMPACT_ATOMS: atom_id res chain seq x y z
N MET A 1 -25.36 10.05 -23.61
CA MET A 1 -24.39 9.50 -22.64
C MET A 1 -24.37 10.50 -21.51
N ALA A 2 -24.60 10.12 -20.27
CA ALA A 2 -24.46 11.05 -19.16
C ALA A 2 -22.96 11.44 -19.10
N ASP A 3 -22.68 12.74 -19.08
CA ASP A 3 -21.33 13.24 -18.84
C ASP A 3 -21.02 12.98 -17.37
N ASN A 4 -20.38 11.84 -17.08
CA ASN A 4 -19.89 11.55 -15.74
C ASN A 4 -18.80 12.58 -15.40
N PRO A 5 -18.74 13.05 -14.14
CA PRO A 5 -17.67 13.94 -13.72
C PRO A 5 -16.30 13.26 -13.96
N LEU A 6 -15.30 14.07 -14.27
CA LEU A 6 -13.93 13.62 -14.45
C LEU A 6 -13.13 13.93 -13.18
N TRP A 7 -12.39 12.94 -12.70
CA TRP A 7 -11.36 13.11 -11.71
C TRP A 7 -10.00 13.19 -12.43
N HIS A 8 -9.17 14.16 -12.09
CA HIS A 8 -7.88 14.40 -12.70
C HIS A 8 -6.77 14.16 -11.69
N GLU A 9 -5.76 13.40 -12.09
CA GLU A 9 -4.54 13.25 -11.35
C GLU A 9 -3.72 14.53 -11.35
N THR A 10 -3.04 14.82 -10.24
CA THR A 10 -2.27 16.05 -10.03
C THR A 10 -0.79 15.80 -9.74
N LEU A 11 -0.26 14.61 -10.06
CA LEU A 11 1.14 14.23 -9.80
C LEU A 11 2.14 15.12 -10.57
N HIS A 12 1.80 15.53 -11.78
CA HIS A 12 2.67 16.33 -12.64
C HIS A 12 1.96 17.57 -13.19
N ASP A 13 2.66 18.70 -13.27
CA ASP A 13 2.08 19.99 -13.72
C ASP A 13 1.63 20.01 -15.19
N HIS A 14 2.27 19.22 -16.04
CA HIS A 14 2.09 19.33 -17.50
C HIS A 14 1.53 18.08 -18.15
N PHE A 15 1.31 17.03 -17.38
CA PHE A 15 0.74 15.78 -17.89
C PHE A 15 0.10 15.01 -16.75
N GLY A 16 -0.94 14.25 -17.04
CA GLY A 16 -1.63 13.42 -16.06
C GLY A 16 -2.67 12.54 -16.73
N GLN A 17 -3.23 11.65 -15.97
CA GLN A 17 -4.35 10.84 -16.39
C GLN A 17 -5.67 11.37 -15.79
N TYR A 18 -6.77 10.97 -16.39
CA TYR A 18 -8.10 11.26 -15.86
C TYR A 18 -8.99 10.02 -15.89
N PHE A 19 -9.91 9.98 -14.96
CA PHE A 19 -10.90 8.91 -14.84
C PHE A 19 -12.31 9.51 -14.87
N SER A 20 -13.24 8.86 -15.58
CA SER A 20 -14.64 9.13 -15.37
C SER A 20 -15.08 8.54 -14.03
N VAL A 21 -15.79 9.30 -13.23
CA VAL A 21 -16.27 8.87 -11.92
C VAL A 21 -17.72 8.42 -12.07
N ASP A 22 -17.96 7.12 -11.91
CA ASP A 22 -19.33 6.59 -11.92
C ASP A 22 -20.03 6.85 -10.56
N ASN A 23 -19.29 6.69 -9.46
CA ASN A 23 -19.77 6.94 -8.10
C ASN A 23 -18.60 7.20 -7.15
N VAL A 24 -18.69 8.16 -6.24
CA VAL A 24 -17.73 8.33 -5.15
C VAL A 24 -18.20 7.46 -3.99
N LEU A 25 -17.38 6.48 -3.61
CA LEU A 25 -17.68 5.57 -2.51
C LEU A 25 -17.25 6.15 -1.17
N TYR A 26 -16.14 6.87 -1.18
CA TYR A 26 -15.57 7.47 0.01
C TYR A 26 -14.68 8.66 -0.37
N HIS A 27 -14.69 9.72 0.43
CA HIS A 27 -13.79 10.87 0.29
C HIS A 27 -13.64 11.54 1.65
N GLU A 28 -12.46 11.52 2.21
CA GLU A 28 -12.14 12.17 3.48
C GLU A 28 -10.68 12.61 3.52
N LYS A 29 -10.45 13.71 4.21
CA LYS A 29 -9.10 14.18 4.54
C LYS A 29 -8.75 13.73 5.96
N THR A 30 -7.74 12.89 6.07
CA THR A 30 -7.14 12.49 7.36
C THR A 30 -6.12 13.52 7.81
N ASP A 31 -5.49 13.30 8.97
CA ASP A 31 -4.37 14.13 9.42
C ASP A 31 -3.13 14.00 8.52
N HIS A 32 -3.06 12.95 7.70
CA HIS A 32 -1.91 12.64 6.86
C HIS A 32 -2.13 12.95 5.38
N GLN A 33 -3.35 12.71 4.85
CA GLN A 33 -3.59 12.76 3.41
C GLN A 33 -5.07 12.93 3.05
N ASP A 34 -5.34 13.37 1.82
CA ASP A 34 -6.68 13.44 1.21
C ASP A 34 -6.93 12.14 0.46
N LEU A 35 -7.86 11.31 0.96
CA LEU A 35 -8.15 9.98 0.42
C LEU A 35 -9.50 9.98 -0.29
N ILE A 36 -9.52 9.51 -1.55
CA ILE A 36 -10.73 9.28 -2.31
C ILE A 36 -10.76 7.86 -2.88
N ILE A 37 -11.95 7.22 -2.80
CA ILE A 37 -12.23 5.94 -3.47
C ILE A 37 -13.48 6.13 -4.33
N PHE A 38 -13.39 5.79 -5.60
CA PHE A 38 -14.51 5.91 -6.54
C PHE A 38 -14.59 4.72 -7.50
N ASP A 39 -15.80 4.49 -8.01
CA ASP A 39 -16.05 3.51 -9.05
C ASP A 39 -15.70 4.07 -10.42
N ASN A 40 -14.98 3.28 -11.22
CA ASN A 40 -14.70 3.52 -12.62
C ASN A 40 -15.04 2.26 -13.43
N ARG A 41 -15.78 2.43 -14.53
CA ARG A 41 -16.27 1.30 -15.34
C ARG A 41 -15.19 0.45 -15.97
N ALA A 42 -14.02 1.03 -16.25
CA ALA A 42 -12.92 0.33 -16.89
C ALA A 42 -11.95 -0.31 -15.89
N PHE A 43 -11.75 0.33 -14.72
CA PHE A 43 -10.73 -0.06 -13.74
C PHE A 43 -11.29 -0.64 -12.44
N GLY A 44 -12.62 -0.70 -12.28
CA GLY A 44 -13.24 -1.06 -11.02
C GLY A 44 -13.10 0.07 -10.00
N ARG A 45 -12.83 -0.26 -8.76
CA ARG A 45 -12.55 0.76 -7.74
C ARG A 45 -11.16 1.33 -7.92
N VAL A 46 -11.09 2.65 -7.85
CA VAL A 46 -9.85 3.43 -7.92
C VAL A 46 -9.66 4.11 -6.58
N MET A 47 -8.48 3.99 -6.00
CA MET A 47 -8.07 4.74 -4.81
C MET A 47 -7.00 5.75 -5.19
N ALA A 48 -7.19 6.98 -4.73
CA ALA A 48 -6.19 8.03 -4.87
C ALA A 48 -5.92 8.70 -3.52
N LEU A 49 -4.67 9.10 -3.30
CA LEU A 49 -4.18 9.84 -2.14
C LEU A 49 -3.56 11.14 -2.62
N ASP A 50 -3.93 12.27 -2.00
CA ASP A 50 -3.43 13.62 -2.35
C ASP A 50 -3.48 13.93 -3.85
N GLY A 51 -4.54 13.43 -4.53
CA GLY A 51 -4.71 13.64 -5.96
C GLY A 51 -3.85 12.75 -6.87
N VAL A 52 -3.24 11.70 -6.35
CA VAL A 52 -2.42 10.71 -7.09
C VAL A 52 -3.04 9.32 -6.97
N VAL A 53 -3.24 8.65 -8.11
CA VAL A 53 -3.74 7.26 -8.11
C VAL A 53 -2.72 6.34 -7.46
N GLN A 54 -3.17 5.58 -6.46
CA GLN A 54 -2.35 4.59 -5.80
C GLN A 54 -2.60 3.19 -6.34
N THR A 55 -3.88 2.84 -6.54
CA THR A 55 -4.25 1.48 -6.95
C THR A 55 -5.61 1.45 -7.65
N THR A 56 -5.82 0.46 -8.51
CA THR A 56 -7.12 0.12 -9.10
C THR A 56 -7.38 -1.37 -9.00
N GLU A 57 -8.65 -1.79 -8.89
CA GLU A 57 -8.98 -3.22 -8.82
C GLU A 57 -8.56 -4.02 -10.04
N ARG A 58 -8.39 -3.37 -11.19
CA ARG A 58 -8.11 -4.05 -12.45
C ARG A 58 -6.65 -4.48 -12.62
N ASP A 59 -5.71 -3.67 -12.16
CA ASP A 59 -4.30 -3.84 -12.49
C ASP A 59 -3.35 -3.88 -11.28
N GLU A 60 -3.89 -3.71 -10.06
CA GLU A 60 -3.11 -3.74 -8.82
C GLU A 60 -2.22 -4.99 -8.69
N PHE A 61 -2.74 -6.12 -9.18
CA PHE A 61 -2.03 -7.39 -9.06
C PHE A 61 -0.66 -7.39 -9.75
N ILE A 62 -0.48 -6.61 -10.82
CA ILE A 62 0.79 -6.51 -11.55
C ILE A 62 1.88 -6.00 -10.62
N TYR A 63 1.57 -4.96 -9.88
CA TYR A 63 2.50 -4.35 -8.91
C TYR A 63 2.72 -5.26 -7.70
N HIS A 64 1.64 -5.68 -7.04
CA HIS A 64 1.72 -6.42 -5.78
C HIS A 64 2.34 -7.81 -5.94
N GLU A 65 2.03 -8.52 -7.03
CA GLU A 65 2.67 -9.80 -7.32
C GLU A 65 4.19 -9.63 -7.58
N MET A 66 4.59 -8.64 -8.37
CA MET A 66 6.00 -8.42 -8.68
C MET A 66 6.79 -7.97 -7.46
N MET A 67 6.27 -7.03 -6.67
CA MET A 67 6.91 -6.54 -5.46
C MET A 67 7.03 -7.63 -4.38
N THR A 68 6.10 -8.57 -4.34
CA THR A 68 6.09 -9.66 -3.36
C THR A 68 6.88 -10.88 -3.82
N HIS A 69 6.50 -11.43 -4.97
CA HIS A 69 7.00 -12.76 -5.34
C HIS A 69 8.46 -12.74 -5.81
N VAL A 70 8.90 -11.67 -6.46
CA VAL A 70 10.29 -11.58 -6.94
C VAL A 70 11.29 -11.65 -5.78
N PRO A 71 11.23 -10.80 -4.75
CA PRO A 71 12.17 -10.87 -3.64
C PRO A 71 12.01 -12.14 -2.78
N LEU A 72 10.77 -12.59 -2.53
CA LEU A 72 10.56 -13.79 -1.71
C LEU A 72 11.09 -15.07 -2.39
N LEU A 73 10.88 -15.21 -3.69
CA LEU A 73 11.39 -16.35 -4.45
C LEU A 73 12.89 -16.27 -4.64
N ALA A 74 13.46 -15.07 -4.82
CA ALA A 74 14.89 -14.86 -4.91
C ALA A 74 15.61 -15.19 -3.59
N HIS A 75 15.01 -14.84 -2.45
CA HIS A 75 15.53 -15.21 -1.12
C HIS A 75 15.46 -16.73 -0.88
N GLY A 76 14.37 -17.36 -1.30
CA GLY A 76 14.17 -18.81 -1.30
C GLY A 76 13.86 -19.47 0.05
N ASN A 77 14.10 -18.79 1.18
CA ASN A 77 13.85 -19.31 2.54
C ASN A 77 13.40 -18.24 3.54
N ALA A 78 12.72 -17.18 3.07
CA ALA A 78 12.21 -16.14 3.93
C ALA A 78 11.17 -16.70 4.92
N LYS A 79 11.23 -16.23 6.18
CA LYS A 79 10.34 -16.58 7.29
C LYS A 79 9.65 -15.36 7.87
N HIS A 80 10.35 -14.25 7.94
CA HIS A 80 9.91 -13.02 8.56
C HIS A 80 9.89 -11.89 7.53
N VAL A 81 8.72 -11.34 7.27
CA VAL A 81 8.53 -10.28 6.26
C VAL A 81 8.05 -9.01 6.94
N LEU A 82 8.67 -7.90 6.58
CA LEU A 82 8.22 -6.56 6.93
C LEU A 82 7.66 -5.89 5.67
N ILE A 83 6.47 -5.31 5.79
CA ILE A 83 5.86 -4.42 4.80
C ILE A 83 5.83 -3.02 5.40
N ILE A 84 6.40 -2.03 4.71
CA ILE A 84 6.31 -0.62 5.08
C ILE A 84 5.29 0.03 4.15
N GLY A 85 4.21 0.58 4.69
CA GLY A 85 3.03 0.98 3.93
C GLY A 85 2.10 -0.20 3.64
N GLY A 86 1.49 -0.22 2.48
CA GLY A 86 0.64 -1.33 2.04
C GLY A 86 -0.73 -1.38 2.69
N GLY A 87 -1.22 -0.24 3.16
CA GLY A 87 -2.49 -0.12 3.89
C GLY A 87 -3.73 -0.54 3.10
N ASP A 88 -3.64 -0.82 1.80
CA ASP A 88 -4.72 -1.41 1.02
C ASP A 88 -4.85 -2.94 1.22
N GLY A 89 -3.82 -3.58 1.76
CA GLY A 89 -3.76 -4.99 2.10
C GLY A 89 -3.46 -5.93 0.92
N ALA A 90 -3.23 -5.43 -0.29
CA ALA A 90 -2.93 -6.28 -1.44
C ALA A 90 -1.52 -6.88 -1.33
N MET A 91 -0.54 -6.09 -0.86
CA MET A 91 0.79 -6.62 -0.56
C MET A 91 0.73 -7.73 0.50
N LEU A 92 -0.03 -7.50 1.58
CA LEU A 92 -0.25 -8.49 2.63
C LEU A 92 -0.90 -9.77 2.06
N ARG A 93 -1.89 -9.63 1.16
CA ARG A 93 -2.52 -10.76 0.47
C ARG A 93 -1.48 -11.60 -0.26
N GLU A 94 -0.60 -10.98 -1.03
CA GLU A 94 0.40 -11.70 -1.81
C GLU A 94 1.47 -12.36 -0.92
N VAL A 95 1.94 -11.70 0.13
CA VAL A 95 2.86 -12.29 1.11
C VAL A 95 2.21 -13.50 1.81
N SER A 96 0.93 -13.41 2.16
CA SER A 96 0.19 -14.47 2.86
C SER A 96 0.06 -15.76 2.03
N ARG A 97 0.19 -15.70 0.71
CA ARG A 97 0.20 -16.88 -0.19
C ARG A 97 1.45 -17.74 -0.01
N HIS A 98 2.53 -17.20 0.53
CA HIS A 98 3.76 -17.94 0.79
C HIS A 98 3.66 -18.70 2.11
N ARG A 99 3.48 -20.02 2.04
CA ARG A 99 3.31 -20.88 3.22
C ARG A 99 4.56 -21.01 4.08
N SER A 100 5.73 -20.67 3.55
CA SER A 100 7.00 -20.68 4.29
C SER A 100 7.13 -19.51 5.26
N ILE A 101 6.37 -18.43 5.05
CA ILE A 101 6.39 -17.25 5.92
C ILE A 101 5.76 -17.58 7.26
N GLU A 102 6.44 -17.24 8.33
CA GLU A 102 6.03 -17.48 9.72
C GLU A 102 5.44 -16.23 10.37
N THR A 103 5.96 -15.04 10.04
CA THR A 103 5.43 -13.76 10.53
C THR A 103 5.41 -12.71 9.43
N ILE A 104 4.37 -11.88 9.45
CA ILE A 104 4.19 -10.74 8.55
C ILE A 104 3.90 -9.52 9.42
N THR A 105 4.81 -8.57 9.44
CA THR A 105 4.61 -7.28 10.11
C THR A 105 4.35 -6.23 9.05
N MET A 106 3.29 -5.45 9.20
CA MET A 106 3.00 -4.30 8.33
C MET A 106 3.00 -3.04 9.18
N VAL A 107 3.75 -2.04 8.74
CA VAL A 107 3.85 -0.74 9.40
C VAL A 107 3.21 0.30 8.50
N GLU A 108 2.07 0.83 8.92
CA GLU A 108 1.29 1.83 8.17
C GLU A 108 1.15 3.09 9.03
N ILE A 109 1.41 4.25 8.42
CA ILE A 109 1.36 5.52 9.13
C ILE A 109 -0.09 5.97 9.39
N ASP A 110 -1.01 5.62 8.51
CA ASP A 110 -2.40 6.07 8.56
C ASP A 110 -3.37 4.90 8.82
N ALA A 111 -3.83 4.77 10.06
CA ALA A 111 -4.86 3.80 10.43
C ALA A 111 -6.17 3.97 9.64
N GLY A 112 -6.45 5.18 9.16
CA GLY A 112 -7.61 5.47 8.32
C GLY A 112 -7.54 4.70 7.01
N VAL A 113 -6.38 4.71 6.33
CA VAL A 113 -6.18 3.97 5.08
C VAL A 113 -6.52 2.49 5.25
N VAL A 114 -5.99 1.85 6.29
CA VAL A 114 -6.29 0.43 6.57
C VAL A 114 -7.78 0.20 6.78
N SER A 115 -8.44 1.06 7.56
CA SER A 115 -9.87 0.94 7.85
C SER A 115 -10.72 1.07 6.58
N PHE A 116 -10.42 2.06 5.75
CA PHE A 116 -11.18 2.31 4.51
C PHE A 116 -10.94 1.23 3.47
N CYS A 117 -9.70 0.79 3.31
CA CYS A 117 -9.38 -0.26 2.36
C CYS A 117 -10.00 -1.60 2.75
N ARG A 118 -10.10 -1.92 4.03
CA ARG A 118 -10.87 -3.09 4.49
C ARG A 118 -12.34 -3.01 4.08
N GLN A 119 -12.93 -1.84 4.13
CA GLN A 119 -14.35 -1.64 3.82
C GLN A 119 -14.62 -1.50 2.32
N TYR A 120 -13.81 -0.69 1.64
CA TYR A 120 -14.10 -0.26 0.27
C TYR A 120 -13.26 -0.97 -0.80
N LEU A 121 -12.15 -1.62 -0.44
CA LEU A 121 -11.31 -2.41 -1.34
C LEU A 121 -11.20 -3.87 -0.89
N PRO A 122 -12.33 -4.58 -0.66
CA PRO A 122 -12.28 -5.94 -0.11
C PRO A 122 -11.58 -6.93 -1.04
N ASN A 123 -11.53 -6.68 -2.35
CA ASN A 123 -10.84 -7.53 -3.33
C ASN A 123 -9.31 -7.41 -3.23
N HIS A 124 -8.78 -6.24 -2.79
CA HIS A 124 -7.35 -6.04 -2.59
C HIS A 124 -6.84 -6.94 -1.47
N ASN A 125 -7.45 -6.84 -0.30
CA ASN A 125 -6.98 -7.59 0.86
C ASN A 125 -7.46 -9.04 0.89
N ALA A 126 -8.61 -9.36 0.28
CA ALA A 126 -9.21 -10.69 0.20
C ALA A 126 -9.19 -11.48 1.54
N GLY A 127 -9.38 -10.77 2.66
CA GLY A 127 -9.36 -11.34 4.01
C GLY A 127 -7.96 -11.52 4.63
N ALA A 128 -6.90 -11.05 3.99
CA ALA A 128 -5.52 -11.23 4.48
C ALA A 128 -5.25 -10.56 5.83
N TYR A 129 -6.00 -9.52 6.18
CA TYR A 129 -5.91 -8.92 7.52
C TYR A 129 -6.27 -9.85 8.67
N ASP A 130 -6.93 -10.96 8.39
CA ASP A 130 -7.32 -11.96 9.39
C ASP A 130 -6.32 -13.16 9.44
N ASP A 131 -5.21 -13.09 8.69
CA ASP A 131 -4.14 -14.10 8.72
C ASP A 131 -3.51 -14.14 10.12
N PRO A 132 -3.44 -15.31 10.78
CA PRO A 132 -2.89 -15.42 12.14
C PRO A 132 -1.40 -15.08 12.25
N ARG A 133 -0.68 -15.01 11.14
CA ARG A 133 0.75 -14.62 11.08
C ARG A 133 0.93 -13.10 11.01
N PHE A 134 -0.15 -12.35 10.78
CA PHE A 134 -0.15 -10.93 10.53
C PHE A 134 -0.14 -10.09 11.81
N THR A 135 0.66 -9.05 11.82
CA THR A 135 0.67 -8.00 12.85
C THR A 135 0.68 -6.62 12.17
N LEU A 136 -0.31 -5.80 12.51
CA LEU A 136 -0.36 -4.40 12.09
C LEU A 136 0.27 -3.51 13.18
N VAL A 137 1.15 -2.61 12.76
CA VAL A 137 1.72 -1.55 13.59
C VAL A 137 1.36 -0.21 12.96
N ILE A 138 0.71 0.67 13.70
CA ILE A 138 0.45 2.04 13.25
C ILE A 138 1.60 2.91 13.77
N ASP A 139 2.52 3.25 12.87
CA ASP A 139 3.71 4.06 13.17
C ASP A 139 4.32 4.58 11.85
N ASP A 140 5.22 5.55 11.97
CA ASP A 140 6.11 5.96 10.89
C ASP A 140 7.14 4.86 10.58
N GLY A 141 7.27 4.48 9.30
CA GLY A 141 8.18 3.41 8.88
C GLY A 141 9.64 3.67 9.22
N VAL A 142 10.09 4.95 9.18
CA VAL A 142 11.47 5.33 9.58
C VAL A 142 11.67 5.12 11.08
N ASN A 143 10.69 5.53 11.90
CA ASN A 143 10.74 5.33 13.33
C ASN A 143 10.80 3.83 13.66
N PHE A 144 9.93 3.05 13.03
CA PHE A 144 9.87 1.61 13.26
C PHE A 144 11.21 0.92 12.97
N VAL A 145 11.80 1.10 11.77
CA VAL A 145 13.08 0.44 11.43
C VAL A 145 14.24 0.92 12.30
N ASN A 146 14.16 2.13 12.88
CA ASN A 146 15.19 2.63 13.77
C ASN A 146 15.07 2.13 15.21
N GLN A 147 13.89 1.70 15.64
CA GLN A 147 13.62 1.33 17.04
C GLN A 147 13.39 -0.17 17.24
N THR A 148 12.99 -0.88 16.18
CA THR A 148 12.70 -2.30 16.28
C THR A 148 13.95 -3.12 16.63
N THR A 149 13.75 -4.14 17.45
CA THR A 149 14.73 -5.21 17.73
C THR A 149 14.42 -6.49 16.97
N GLN A 150 13.34 -6.50 16.19
CA GLN A 150 13.00 -7.63 15.33
C GLN A 150 13.94 -7.65 14.11
N THR A 151 14.12 -8.82 13.55
CA THR A 151 14.85 -9.01 12.31
C THR A 151 13.94 -9.61 11.25
N PHE A 152 14.15 -9.21 9.99
CA PHE A 152 13.34 -9.63 8.86
C PHE A 152 14.24 -10.19 7.76
N ASP A 153 13.73 -11.20 7.05
CA ASP A 153 14.43 -11.79 5.91
C ASP A 153 14.21 -10.97 4.64
N VAL A 154 13.03 -10.37 4.52
CA VAL A 154 12.65 -9.52 3.38
C VAL A 154 11.86 -8.31 3.90
N ILE A 155 12.22 -7.14 3.41
CA ILE A 155 11.50 -5.88 3.66
C ILE A 155 10.95 -5.39 2.32
N ILE A 156 9.64 -5.17 2.25
CA ILE A 156 8.94 -4.62 1.09
C ILE A 156 8.48 -3.21 1.46
N SER A 157 8.99 -2.20 0.75
CA SER A 157 8.54 -0.82 0.93
C SER A 157 7.46 -0.52 -0.11
N ASP A 158 6.21 -0.58 0.31
CA ASP A 158 5.01 -0.34 -0.47
C ASP A 158 4.42 1.01 -0.05
N CYS A 159 5.00 2.07 -0.57
CA CYS A 159 4.71 3.45 -0.18
C CYS A 159 4.46 4.33 -1.40
N THR A 160 3.88 5.50 -1.15
CA THR A 160 3.68 6.54 -2.16
C THR A 160 5.00 7.03 -2.75
N ASP A 161 4.93 7.75 -3.87
CA ASP A 161 6.07 8.46 -4.45
C ASP A 161 6.81 9.32 -3.41
N PRO A 162 8.11 9.67 -3.65
CA PRO A 162 8.92 10.46 -2.73
C PRO A 162 8.48 11.92 -2.64
N ILE A 163 7.21 12.12 -2.30
CA ILE A 163 6.53 13.40 -2.16
C ILE A 163 5.78 13.39 -0.83
N GLY A 164 5.90 14.45 -0.05
CA GLY A 164 5.22 14.55 1.24
C GLY A 164 5.66 13.48 2.25
N PRO A 165 4.76 12.74 2.89
CA PRO A 165 5.10 11.75 3.93
C PRO A 165 6.02 10.63 3.45
N GLY A 166 5.93 10.25 2.16
CA GLY A 166 6.74 9.20 1.56
C GLY A 166 8.22 9.56 1.39
N GLU A 167 8.59 10.84 1.34
CA GLU A 167 9.96 11.29 1.03
C GLU A 167 11.01 10.69 1.97
N SER A 168 10.70 10.54 3.26
CA SER A 168 11.60 10.02 4.28
C SER A 168 12.00 8.56 4.04
N LEU A 169 11.19 7.78 3.35
CA LEU A 169 11.41 6.36 3.02
C LEU A 169 12.39 6.15 1.86
N PHE A 170 12.86 7.22 1.22
CA PHE A 170 13.84 7.18 0.12
C PHE A 170 15.24 7.67 0.54
N THR A 171 15.47 7.84 1.84
CA THR A 171 16.76 8.33 2.37
C THR A 171 17.73 7.20 2.66
N SER A 172 19.04 7.51 2.59
CA SER A 172 20.09 6.55 2.99
C SER A 172 19.90 6.09 4.44
N ALA A 173 19.47 6.98 5.34
CA ALA A 173 19.23 6.67 6.75
C ALA A 173 18.13 5.61 6.92
N PHE A 174 17.05 5.67 6.12
CA PHE A 174 16.02 4.66 6.12
C PHE A 174 16.56 3.29 5.67
N TYR A 175 17.30 3.24 4.55
CA TYR A 175 17.88 1.99 4.06
C TYR A 175 18.94 1.41 5.01
N GLU A 176 19.69 2.24 5.71
CA GLU A 176 20.59 1.79 6.77
C GLU A 176 19.82 1.19 7.97
N GLY A 177 18.65 1.76 8.30
CA GLY A 177 17.71 1.21 9.25
C GLY A 177 17.21 -0.17 8.83
N CYS A 178 16.71 -0.28 7.60
CA CYS A 178 16.25 -1.54 7.03
C CYS A 178 17.34 -2.64 7.03
N LYS A 179 18.58 -2.25 6.79
CA LYS A 179 19.71 -3.21 6.80
C LYS A 179 20.02 -3.76 8.20
N ARG A 180 19.67 -3.02 9.25
CA ARG A 180 19.93 -3.46 10.65
C ARG A 180 18.88 -4.45 11.15
N CYS A 181 17.63 -4.29 10.76
CA CYS A 181 16.54 -5.19 11.10
C CYS A 181 16.24 -6.13 9.94
#